data_ae8a9041c586781fc9a3a605d487909f
#
_entry.id   ae8a9041c586781fc9a3a605d487909f
#
_cell.length_a   1.000
_cell.length_b   1.000
_cell.length_c   1.000
_cell.angle_alpha   90.00
_cell.angle_beta   90.00
_cell.angle_gamma   90.00
#
_symmetry.space_group_name_H-M   'P 1'
#
loop_
_entity.id
_entity.type
_entity.pdbx_description
1 polymer ?
#
loop_
_entity_poly.entity_id
_entity_poly.type
_entity_poly.pdbx_seq_one_letter_code
_entity_poly.pdbx_strand_id
1 'polypeptide(L)'
;MNPSFESKLMTLLDDHQSEIIELRRYLHEHPEVSFHEKNTATFIKDYYSNLDCKVRDCGDCYGIIVDINPDKPGKKLAWRADFDGLAIQEDNDLPFKSQNPGVMHACGHDGHTAYLLVLAKCLIELKDEINGSIRIIHQPAEEVAPGGALSMIKDGALDGVDD
;
A
#
# COMPACT_ATOMS: atom_id res chain seq x y z
N MET A 1 -12.12 30.26 -10.18
CA MET A 1 -11.98 29.73 -8.81
C MET A 1 -10.92 28.64 -8.87
N ASN A 2 -9.96 28.62 -7.96
CA ASN A 2 -9.02 27.50 -7.89
C ASN A 2 -9.80 26.24 -7.45
N PRO A 3 -9.53 25.06 -8.05
CA PRO A 3 -10.17 23.82 -7.66
C PRO A 3 -9.83 23.47 -6.19
N SER A 4 -10.78 22.85 -5.48
CA SER A 4 -10.54 22.38 -4.11
C SER A 4 -9.50 21.25 -4.10
N PHE A 5 -8.87 20.98 -2.95
CA PHE A 5 -7.98 19.82 -2.77
C PHE A 5 -8.64 18.52 -3.20
N GLU A 6 -9.88 18.29 -2.74
CA GLU A 6 -10.67 17.11 -3.12
C GLU A 6 -10.84 16.98 -4.65
N SER A 7 -11.19 18.08 -5.32
CA SER A 7 -11.36 18.07 -6.79
C SER A 7 -10.05 17.75 -7.51
N LYS A 8 -8.91 18.28 -7.02
CA LYS A 8 -7.60 17.97 -7.57
C LYS A 8 -7.23 16.50 -7.38
N LEU A 9 -7.44 15.99 -6.16
CA LEU A 9 -7.15 14.60 -5.83
C LEU A 9 -7.98 13.64 -6.68
N MET A 10 -9.29 13.90 -6.83
CA MET A 10 -10.15 13.08 -7.69
C MET A 10 -9.71 13.10 -9.14
N THR A 11 -9.32 14.26 -9.67
CA THR A 11 -8.80 14.37 -11.04
C THR A 11 -7.52 13.53 -11.22
N LEU A 12 -6.57 13.61 -10.28
CA LEU A 12 -5.35 12.81 -10.34
C LEU A 12 -5.64 11.31 -10.25
N LEU A 13 -6.57 10.89 -9.40
CA LEU A 13 -6.96 9.47 -9.31
C LEU A 13 -7.61 8.97 -10.61
N ASP A 14 -8.45 9.78 -11.24
CA ASP A 14 -9.06 9.46 -12.53
C ASP A 14 -7.99 9.34 -13.63
N ASP A 15 -7.01 10.24 -13.66
CA ASP A 15 -5.90 10.23 -14.62
C ASP A 15 -5.00 8.99 -14.43
N HIS A 16 -4.91 8.44 -13.21
CA HIS A 16 -4.12 7.25 -12.88
C HIS A 16 -4.92 5.94 -12.81
N GLN A 17 -6.18 5.92 -13.27
CA GLN A 17 -7.01 4.71 -13.21
C GLN A 17 -6.38 3.49 -13.91
N SER A 18 -5.73 3.70 -15.06
CA SER A 18 -5.03 2.63 -15.79
C SER A 18 -3.87 2.05 -14.97
N GLU A 19 -3.12 2.90 -14.26
CA GLU A 19 -2.01 2.48 -13.39
C GLU A 19 -2.51 1.61 -12.23
N ILE A 20 -3.65 1.97 -11.61
CA ILE A 20 -4.27 1.14 -10.56
C ILE A 20 -4.58 -0.26 -11.09
N ILE A 21 -5.15 -0.35 -12.31
CA ILE A 21 -5.51 -1.63 -12.93
C ILE A 21 -4.25 -2.46 -13.24
N GLU A 22 -3.20 -1.84 -13.76
CA GLU A 22 -1.93 -2.51 -14.08
C GLU A 22 -1.24 -3.03 -12.83
N LEU A 23 -1.13 -2.20 -11.79
CA LEU A 23 -0.57 -2.58 -10.49
C LEU A 23 -1.34 -3.75 -9.85
N ARG A 24 -2.67 -3.65 -9.85
CA ARG A 24 -3.54 -4.71 -9.33
C ARG A 24 -3.32 -6.03 -10.06
N ARG A 25 -3.24 -6.01 -11.40
CA ARG A 25 -3.00 -7.21 -12.21
C ARG A 25 -1.62 -7.81 -11.94
N TYR A 26 -0.60 -6.97 -11.87
CA TYR A 26 0.75 -7.41 -11.53
C TYR A 26 0.81 -8.10 -10.16
N LEU A 27 0.22 -7.49 -9.13
CA LEU A 27 0.14 -8.09 -7.80
C LEU A 27 -0.64 -9.40 -7.81
N HIS A 28 -1.74 -9.46 -8.56
CA HIS A 28 -2.56 -10.65 -8.71
C HIS A 28 -1.79 -11.82 -9.36
N GLU A 29 -0.94 -11.52 -10.33
CA GLU A 29 -0.08 -12.50 -11.00
C GLU A 29 1.04 -13.04 -10.09
N HIS A 30 1.46 -12.27 -9.07
CA HIS A 30 2.63 -12.56 -8.25
C HIS A 30 2.30 -12.63 -6.74
N PRO A 31 1.24 -13.36 -6.33
CA PRO A 31 0.85 -13.40 -4.92
C PRO A 31 1.89 -14.14 -4.08
N GLU A 32 2.11 -13.66 -2.87
CA GLU A 32 2.93 -14.34 -1.85
C GLU A 32 2.09 -14.55 -0.59
N VAL A 33 2.23 -15.70 0.06
CA VAL A 33 1.47 -16.01 1.28
C VAL A 33 2.02 -15.24 2.49
N SER A 34 1.20 -15.09 3.52
CA SER A 34 1.55 -14.47 4.81
C SER A 34 2.92 -14.92 5.32
N PHE A 35 3.71 -13.96 5.78
CA PHE A 35 5.10 -14.11 6.26
C PHE A 35 6.15 -14.48 5.19
N HIS A 36 5.80 -14.51 3.93
CA HIS A 36 6.70 -14.81 2.81
C HIS A 36 6.67 -13.75 1.69
N GLU A 37 6.12 -12.57 1.96
CA GLU A 37 5.82 -11.50 1.00
C GLU A 37 7.05 -10.65 0.64
N LYS A 38 8.22 -11.27 0.52
CA LYS A 38 9.49 -10.58 0.29
C LYS A 38 9.52 -9.81 -1.03
N ASN A 39 9.05 -10.43 -2.10
CA ASN A 39 9.10 -9.79 -3.42
C ASN A 39 8.04 -8.69 -3.54
N THR A 40 6.86 -8.92 -2.96
CA THR A 40 5.78 -7.92 -2.87
C THR A 40 6.24 -6.69 -2.09
N ALA A 41 6.90 -6.89 -0.93
CA ALA A 41 7.47 -5.80 -0.16
C ALA A 41 8.55 -5.01 -0.94
N THR A 42 9.40 -5.71 -1.68
CA THR A 42 10.40 -5.07 -2.55
C THR A 42 9.73 -4.25 -3.65
N PHE A 43 8.73 -4.80 -4.32
CA PHE A 43 7.95 -4.11 -5.35
C PHE A 43 7.29 -2.82 -4.81
N ILE A 44 6.68 -2.88 -3.62
CA ILE A 44 6.08 -1.71 -2.96
C ILE A 44 7.15 -0.63 -2.68
N LYS A 45 8.32 -1.01 -2.16
CA LYS A 45 9.42 -0.05 -1.91
C LYS A 45 9.94 0.58 -3.19
N ASP A 46 10.11 -0.22 -4.24
CA ASP A 46 10.59 0.25 -5.54
C ASP A 46 9.63 1.26 -6.16
N TYR A 47 8.32 1.08 -5.98
CA TYR A 47 7.31 2.04 -6.41
C TYR A 47 7.52 3.43 -5.80
N TYR A 48 7.90 3.50 -4.53
CA TYR A 48 8.16 4.76 -3.82
C TYR A 48 9.56 5.35 -4.06
N SER A 49 10.47 4.62 -4.69
CA SER A 49 11.90 4.98 -4.75
C SER A 49 12.21 6.35 -5.37
N ASN A 50 11.35 6.83 -6.26
CA ASN A 50 11.50 8.13 -6.94
C ASN A 50 10.47 9.18 -6.47
N LEU A 51 9.71 8.89 -5.42
CA LEU A 51 8.71 9.79 -4.87
C LEU A 51 9.26 10.55 -3.65
N ASP A 52 8.84 11.79 -3.48
CA ASP A 52 9.30 12.65 -2.38
C ASP A 52 8.56 12.33 -1.07
N CYS A 53 8.92 11.21 -0.46
CA CYS A 53 8.40 10.69 0.81
C CYS A 53 9.51 9.97 1.60
N LYS A 54 9.26 9.68 2.88
CA LYS A 54 10.17 8.86 3.69
C LYS A 54 9.64 7.44 3.77
N VAL A 55 10.42 6.47 3.29
CA VAL A 55 10.08 5.04 3.34
C VAL A 55 10.95 4.35 4.39
N ARG A 56 10.35 3.49 5.20
CA ARG A 56 11.08 2.61 6.12
C ARG A 56 10.48 1.21 6.16
N ASP A 57 11.32 0.22 6.36
CA ASP A 57 10.92 -1.15 6.65
C ASP A 57 10.43 -1.26 8.09
N CYS A 58 9.54 -2.21 8.34
CA CYS A 58 9.25 -2.72 9.68
C CYS A 58 10.32 -3.77 10.03
N GLY A 59 11.00 -3.60 11.20
CA GLY A 59 12.20 -4.36 11.53
C GLY A 59 12.07 -5.89 11.49
N ASP A 60 10.95 -6.43 11.98
CA ASP A 60 10.75 -7.88 12.16
C ASP A 60 9.75 -8.51 11.16
N CYS A 61 9.34 -7.76 10.15
CA CYS A 61 8.37 -8.26 9.16
C CYS A 61 8.56 -7.57 7.79
N TYR A 62 7.81 -7.99 6.78
CA TYR A 62 7.82 -7.37 5.45
C TYR A 62 6.99 -6.09 5.36
N GLY A 63 6.52 -5.53 6.50
CA GLY A 63 5.74 -4.31 6.54
C GLY A 63 6.52 -3.09 6.07
N ILE A 64 5.83 -2.17 5.43
CA ILE A 64 6.41 -0.93 4.91
C ILE A 64 5.60 0.26 5.42
N ILE A 65 6.31 1.26 5.89
CA ILE A 65 5.73 2.51 6.34
C ILE A 65 6.25 3.64 5.47
N VAL A 66 5.34 4.46 4.97
CA VAL A 66 5.67 5.63 4.15
C VAL A 66 5.09 6.87 4.81
N ASP A 67 5.95 7.83 5.12
CA ASP A 67 5.55 9.11 5.71
C ASP A 67 5.63 10.24 4.66
N ILE A 68 4.52 10.92 4.45
CA ILE A 68 4.37 12.12 3.64
C ILE A 68 4.31 13.33 4.57
N ASN A 69 5.17 14.33 4.38
CA ASN A 69 5.31 15.50 5.24
C ASN A 69 5.54 15.16 6.73
N PRO A 70 6.46 14.25 7.11
CA PRO A 70 6.58 13.76 8.48
C PRO A 70 6.82 14.84 9.52
N ASP A 71 7.47 15.94 9.12
CA ASP A 71 7.88 17.04 10.00
C ASP A 71 6.90 18.24 9.94
N LYS A 72 5.83 18.16 9.12
CA LYS A 72 4.84 19.23 8.98
C LYS A 72 3.92 19.26 10.22
N PRO A 73 3.77 20.41 10.89
CA PRO A 73 2.89 20.51 12.05
C PRO A 73 1.43 20.29 11.65
N GLY A 74 0.65 19.68 12.55
CA GLY A 74 -0.75 19.37 12.33
C GLY A 74 -1.06 17.92 12.69
N LYS A 75 -2.24 17.45 12.29
CA LYS A 75 -2.66 16.07 12.51
C LYS A 75 -1.89 15.11 11.61
N LYS A 76 -1.69 13.90 12.09
CA LYS A 76 -1.18 12.77 11.33
C LYS A 76 -2.32 11.77 11.07
N LEU A 77 -2.67 11.59 9.81
CA LEU A 77 -3.63 10.57 9.37
C LEU A 77 -2.87 9.33 8.90
N ALA A 78 -3.42 8.14 9.14
CA ALA A 78 -2.87 6.91 8.59
C ALA A 78 -3.89 6.19 7.69
N TRP A 79 -3.39 5.66 6.57
CA TRP A 79 -4.12 4.72 5.72
C TRP A 79 -3.38 3.40 5.62
N ARG A 80 -4.14 2.32 5.68
CA ARG A 80 -3.62 0.94 5.69
C ARG A 80 -4.16 0.15 4.51
N ALA A 81 -3.27 -0.61 3.87
CA ALA A 81 -3.62 -1.74 3.02
C ALA A 81 -2.80 -2.97 3.42
N ASP A 82 -3.37 -4.14 3.24
CA ASP A 82 -2.71 -5.42 3.34
C ASP A 82 -2.26 -5.89 1.94
N PHE A 83 -1.31 -6.86 1.90
CA PHE A 83 -0.76 -7.28 0.61
C PHE A 83 -0.40 -8.77 0.52
N ASP A 84 -0.78 -9.58 1.50
CA ASP A 84 -0.58 -11.03 1.45
C ASP A 84 -1.65 -11.74 0.62
N GLY A 85 -1.28 -12.86 0.02
CA GLY A 85 -2.15 -13.78 -0.67
C GLY A 85 -2.51 -14.99 0.18
N LEU A 86 -3.45 -15.78 -0.30
CA LEU A 86 -3.95 -17.00 0.32
C LEU A 86 -3.38 -18.26 -0.32
N ALA A 87 -3.18 -19.31 0.48
CA ALA A 87 -2.75 -20.63 0.00
C ALA A 87 -3.93 -21.36 -0.69
N ILE A 88 -4.40 -20.80 -1.80
CA ILE A 88 -5.54 -21.29 -2.59
C ILE A 88 -5.10 -21.39 -4.05
N GLN A 89 -5.40 -22.52 -4.70
CA GLN A 89 -5.19 -22.66 -6.14
C GLN A 89 -6.21 -21.82 -6.90
N GLU A 90 -5.74 -20.95 -7.76
CA GLU A 90 -6.61 -20.18 -8.64
C GLU A 90 -7.07 -21.01 -9.83
N ASP A 91 -8.40 -21.15 -9.97
CA ASP A 91 -9.05 -21.89 -11.07
C ASP A 91 -9.66 -20.96 -12.14
N ASN A 92 -9.54 -19.62 -11.97
CA ASN A 92 -10.03 -18.67 -12.95
C ASN A 92 -9.23 -18.76 -14.26
N ASP A 93 -9.91 -18.49 -15.37
CA ASP A 93 -9.27 -18.33 -16.68
C ASP A 93 -9.14 -16.83 -17.00
N LEU A 94 -8.12 -16.22 -16.42
CA LEU A 94 -7.83 -14.78 -16.54
C LEU A 94 -6.46 -14.56 -17.17
N PRO A 95 -6.29 -13.52 -18.01
CA PRO A 95 -5.01 -13.19 -18.61
C PRO A 95 -3.94 -12.77 -17.58
N PHE A 96 -4.34 -12.41 -16.36
CA PHE A 96 -3.50 -12.03 -15.24
C PHE A 96 -3.64 -12.99 -14.04
N LYS A 97 -3.96 -14.26 -14.33
CA LYS A 97 -4.01 -15.34 -13.33
C LYS A 97 -2.70 -15.48 -12.59
N SER A 98 -2.79 -15.89 -11.32
CA SER A 98 -1.62 -16.19 -10.49
C SER A 98 -0.61 -17.09 -11.21
N GLN A 99 0.65 -16.68 -11.20
CA GLN A 99 1.77 -17.46 -11.71
C GLN A 99 2.43 -18.34 -10.62
N ASN A 100 1.95 -18.22 -9.37
CA ASN A 100 2.42 -18.99 -8.24
C ASN A 100 1.43 -20.14 -7.94
N PRO A 101 1.72 -21.40 -8.34
CA PRO A 101 0.80 -22.52 -8.11
C PRO A 101 0.43 -22.66 -6.63
N GLY A 102 -0.86 -22.81 -6.36
CA GLY A 102 -1.39 -22.95 -5.00
C GLY A 102 -1.48 -21.66 -4.19
N VAL A 103 -1.26 -20.49 -4.80
CA VAL A 103 -1.37 -19.18 -4.13
C VAL A 103 -2.19 -18.23 -5.01
N MET A 104 -3.10 -17.45 -4.42
CA MET A 104 -3.82 -16.40 -5.13
C MET A 104 -4.24 -15.25 -4.20
N HIS A 105 -4.53 -14.10 -4.76
CA HIS A 105 -5.21 -13.01 -4.07
C HIS A 105 -6.73 -13.22 -4.07
N ALA A 106 -7.23 -14.14 -3.22
CA ALA A 106 -8.66 -14.43 -3.12
C ALA A 106 -9.44 -13.48 -2.20
N CYS A 107 -8.75 -12.69 -1.36
CA CYS A 107 -9.36 -11.70 -0.47
C CYS A 107 -9.36 -10.28 -1.06
N GLY A 108 -8.61 -10.02 -2.16
CA GLY A 108 -8.58 -8.72 -2.83
C GLY A 108 -7.49 -7.76 -2.32
N HIS A 109 -6.50 -8.24 -1.56
CA HIS A 109 -5.39 -7.43 -1.06
C HIS A 109 -4.51 -6.84 -2.19
N ASP A 110 -4.48 -7.47 -3.36
CA ASP A 110 -3.93 -6.90 -4.61
C ASP A 110 -4.58 -5.57 -4.99
N GLY A 111 -5.92 -5.49 -4.87
CA GLY A 111 -6.67 -4.26 -5.08
C GLY A 111 -6.42 -3.23 -3.98
N HIS A 112 -6.39 -3.64 -2.70
CA HIS A 112 -6.10 -2.75 -1.57
C HIS A 112 -4.73 -2.07 -1.75
N THR A 113 -3.70 -2.85 -2.05
CA THR A 113 -2.35 -2.33 -2.26
C THR A 113 -2.28 -1.45 -3.50
N ALA A 114 -2.87 -1.86 -4.63
CA ALA A 114 -2.80 -1.10 -5.87
C ALA A 114 -3.41 0.31 -5.73
N TYR A 115 -4.62 0.42 -5.16
CA TYR A 115 -5.22 1.74 -4.99
C TYR A 115 -4.47 2.59 -3.96
N LEU A 116 -3.92 1.98 -2.89
CA LEU A 116 -3.18 2.73 -1.87
C LEU A 116 -1.84 3.28 -2.39
N LEU A 117 -1.15 2.53 -3.26
CA LEU A 117 0.05 3.00 -3.95
C LEU A 117 -0.23 4.26 -4.77
N VAL A 118 -1.27 4.22 -5.60
CA VAL A 118 -1.63 5.36 -6.45
C VAL A 118 -2.20 6.52 -5.64
N LEU A 119 -3.03 6.26 -4.63
CA LEU A 119 -3.50 7.30 -3.70
C LEU A 119 -2.32 8.00 -3.03
N ALA A 120 -1.33 7.25 -2.53
CA ALA A 120 -0.13 7.82 -1.92
C ALA A 120 0.66 8.69 -2.90
N LYS A 121 0.84 8.25 -4.15
CA LYS A 121 1.47 9.03 -5.22
C LYS A 121 0.75 10.36 -5.45
N CYS A 122 -0.58 10.34 -5.59
CA CYS A 122 -1.38 11.56 -5.77
C CYS A 122 -1.29 12.50 -4.55
N LEU A 123 -1.26 11.93 -3.33
CA LEU A 123 -1.09 12.72 -2.11
C LEU A 123 0.30 13.34 -2.01
N ILE A 124 1.34 12.64 -2.47
CA ILE A 124 2.71 13.18 -2.54
C ILE A 124 2.78 14.34 -3.53
N GLU A 125 2.09 14.26 -4.67
CA GLU A 125 2.01 15.35 -5.64
C GLU A 125 1.32 16.59 -5.07
N LEU A 126 0.30 16.40 -4.23
CA LEU A 126 -0.46 17.47 -3.57
C LEU A 126 0.05 17.80 -2.16
N LYS A 127 1.20 17.30 -1.73
CA LYS A 127 1.66 17.33 -0.33
C LYS A 127 1.79 18.74 0.25
N ASP A 128 2.07 19.75 -0.58
CA ASP A 128 2.19 21.14 -0.12
C ASP A 128 0.85 21.72 0.34
N GLU A 129 -0.26 21.20 -0.18
CA GLU A 129 -1.61 21.61 0.18
C GLU A 129 -2.17 20.85 1.41
N ILE A 130 -1.50 19.80 1.88
CA ILE A 130 -1.91 19.01 3.05
C ILE A 130 -1.53 19.76 4.33
N ASN A 131 -2.49 19.96 5.23
CA ASN A 131 -2.27 20.54 6.55
C ASN A 131 -1.98 19.44 7.59
N GLY A 132 -0.69 19.08 7.74
CA GLY A 132 -0.25 17.99 8.59
C GLY A 132 0.53 16.94 7.82
N SER A 133 0.52 15.71 8.30
CA SER A 133 1.25 14.58 7.71
C SER A 133 0.34 13.38 7.45
N ILE A 134 0.79 12.53 6.52
CA ILE A 134 0.08 11.29 6.21
C ILE A 134 1.06 10.13 6.36
N ARG A 135 0.60 9.05 6.97
CA ARG A 135 1.29 7.77 7.05
C ARG A 135 0.55 6.74 6.22
N ILE A 136 1.27 6.09 5.33
CA ILE A 136 0.78 4.94 4.58
C ILE A 136 1.39 3.69 5.22
N ILE A 137 0.55 2.70 5.49
CA ILE A 137 0.91 1.46 6.15
C ILE A 137 0.58 0.30 5.20
N HIS A 138 1.62 -0.32 4.64
CA HIS A 138 1.49 -1.57 3.89
C HIS A 138 1.75 -2.72 4.86
N GLN A 139 0.69 -3.44 5.22
CA GLN A 139 0.73 -4.50 6.22
C GLN A 139 0.86 -5.88 5.56
N PRO A 140 1.88 -6.69 5.93
CA PRO A 140 1.96 -8.10 5.55
C PRO A 140 1.09 -8.95 6.47
N ALA A 141 0.92 -10.24 6.12
CA ALA A 141 0.41 -11.30 6.96
C ALA A 141 -0.89 -10.93 7.71
N GLU A 142 -1.92 -10.52 6.97
CA GLU A 142 -3.25 -10.25 7.55
C GLU A 142 -3.99 -11.57 7.80
N GLU A 143 -3.83 -12.55 6.90
CA GLU A 143 -4.64 -13.76 6.82
C GLU A 143 -4.23 -14.86 7.81
N VAL A 144 -3.05 -14.77 8.42
CA VAL A 144 -2.51 -15.83 9.30
C VAL A 144 -2.03 -15.27 10.62
N ALA A 145 -2.57 -15.79 11.73
CA ALA A 145 -2.13 -15.42 13.07
C ALA A 145 -0.64 -15.77 13.32
N PRO A 146 0.11 -14.95 14.07
CA PRO A 146 -0.31 -13.82 14.89
C PRO A 146 -0.51 -12.50 14.11
N GLY A 147 -0.32 -12.49 12.80
CA GLY A 147 -0.49 -11.35 11.92
C GLY A 147 0.69 -10.37 11.93
N GLY A 148 0.88 -9.66 10.81
CA GLY A 148 1.92 -8.65 10.66
C GLY A 148 1.63 -7.36 11.43
N ALA A 149 0.37 -7.07 11.73
CA ALA A 149 -0.03 -5.85 12.42
C ALA A 149 0.66 -5.65 13.77
N LEU A 150 0.80 -6.72 14.58
CA LEU A 150 1.45 -6.64 15.89
C LEU A 150 2.93 -6.25 15.80
N SER A 151 3.66 -6.78 14.81
CA SER A 151 5.05 -6.41 14.57
C SER A 151 5.17 -4.96 14.16
N MET A 152 4.30 -4.50 13.25
CA MET A 152 4.27 -3.11 12.79
C MET A 152 3.93 -2.13 13.92
N ILE A 153 2.96 -2.46 14.78
CA ILE A 153 2.60 -1.62 15.95
C ILE A 153 3.77 -1.52 16.91
N LYS A 154 4.45 -2.63 17.21
CA LYS A 154 5.65 -2.64 18.06
C LYS A 154 6.78 -1.79 17.48
N ASP A 155 6.88 -1.72 16.16
CA ASP A 155 7.85 -0.91 15.43
C ASP A 155 7.38 0.55 15.22
N GLY A 156 6.34 0.97 15.91
CA GLY A 156 5.85 2.35 15.92
C GLY A 156 5.03 2.75 14.71
N ALA A 157 4.36 1.81 14.03
CA ALA A 157 3.52 2.13 12.88
C ALA A 157 2.39 3.12 13.21
N LEU A 158 1.93 3.12 14.46
CA LEU A 158 0.87 4.02 14.93
C LEU A 158 1.37 5.18 15.78
N ASP A 159 2.70 5.35 15.93
CA ASP A 159 3.25 6.42 16.77
C ASP A 159 2.91 7.81 16.19
N GLY A 160 2.23 8.60 17.04
CA GLY A 160 1.80 9.95 16.69
C GLY A 160 0.70 10.03 15.62
N VAL A 161 0.03 8.94 15.31
CA VAL A 161 -1.16 8.91 14.46
C VAL A 161 -2.36 9.39 15.27
N ASP A 162 -3.14 10.31 14.71
CA ASP A 162 -4.34 10.89 15.33
C ASP A 162 -5.62 10.17 14.86
N ASP A 163 -5.67 9.72 13.60
CA ASP A 163 -6.77 8.99 12.97
C ASP A 163 -6.26 8.03 11.91
#